data_04416b083ee2448ea380fb3261d160a6
#
_entry.id   04416b083ee2448ea380fb3261d160a6
#
_cell.length_a   1.000
_cell.length_b   1.000
_cell.length_c   1.000
_cell.angle_alpha   90.00
_cell.angle_beta   90.00
_cell.angle_gamma   90.00
#
_symmetry.space_group_name_H-M   'P 1'
#
loop_
_entity.id
_entity.type
_entity.pdbx_description
1 polymer ?
#
loop_
_entity_poly.entity_id
_entity_poly.type
_entity_poly.pdbx_seq_one_letter_code
_entity_poly.pdbx_strand_id
1 'polypeptide(L)'
;KDQDLLDAIPEDRSRTYDMRKILSGVVDRDSLFEITPYFGRGMITAFARLNGFSVGIFANDPNFYAGSMTADNAKKTTRFIENCNNFNIPILTFVDEPGFLIGPEAEKNAGILYGTETVLTAAETTVPWATVMIRKSFGVAAAAHFGPDPYVLAWPSAESGLSLIHISEPTRQLCI
;
A
#
# COMPACT_ATOMS: atom_id res chain seq x y z
N LYS A 1 11.70 8.95 -18.57
CA LYS A 1 10.93 7.89 -17.85
C LYS A 1 10.77 8.21 -16.38
N ASP A 2 11.82 8.68 -15.71
CA ASP A 2 11.80 8.87 -14.27
C ASP A 2 11.09 10.16 -13.85
N GLN A 3 11.17 11.22 -14.67
CA GLN A 3 10.47 12.48 -14.41
C GLN A 3 8.95 12.31 -14.48
N ASP A 4 8.44 11.52 -15.43
CA ASP A 4 6.99 11.26 -15.58
C ASP A 4 6.39 10.57 -14.33
N LEU A 5 7.21 9.79 -13.61
CA LEU A 5 6.80 9.15 -12.35
C LEU A 5 6.75 10.14 -11.19
N LEU A 6 7.70 11.06 -11.12
CA LEU A 6 7.69 12.11 -10.09
C LEU A 6 6.50 13.06 -10.28
N ASP A 7 6.18 13.38 -11.52
CA ASP A 7 5.05 14.26 -11.88
C ASP A 7 3.68 13.56 -11.74
N ALA A 8 3.66 12.22 -11.55
CA ALA A 8 2.42 11.47 -11.39
C ALA A 8 1.67 11.80 -10.08
N ILE A 9 2.36 12.37 -9.08
CA ILE A 9 1.77 12.71 -7.79
C ILE A 9 1.54 14.22 -7.75
N PRO A 10 0.28 14.68 -7.63
CA PRO A 10 -0.01 16.11 -7.56
C PRO A 10 0.61 16.77 -6.33
N GLU A 11 1.15 17.99 -6.49
CA GLU A 11 1.60 18.83 -5.36
C GLU A 11 0.42 19.20 -4.45
N ASP A 12 -0.76 19.40 -5.03
CA ASP A 12 -2.00 19.63 -4.28
C ASP A 12 -2.45 18.32 -3.60
N ARG A 13 -2.33 18.28 -2.29
CA ARG A 13 -2.64 17.12 -1.44
C ARG A 13 -4.11 16.72 -1.43
N SER A 14 -5.01 17.62 -1.85
CA SER A 14 -6.45 17.32 -1.95
C SER A 14 -6.80 16.51 -3.20
N ARG A 15 -5.91 16.50 -4.20
CA ARG A 15 -6.12 15.80 -5.46
C ARG A 15 -5.69 14.35 -5.36
N THR A 16 -6.49 13.49 -5.97
CA THR A 16 -6.15 12.07 -6.17
C THR A 16 -5.29 11.88 -7.41
N TYR A 17 -4.68 10.73 -7.53
CA TYR A 17 -3.88 10.32 -8.67
C TYR A 17 -4.13 8.84 -8.99
N ASP A 18 -3.69 8.40 -10.15
CA ASP A 18 -3.83 7.01 -10.58
C ASP A 18 -2.61 6.19 -10.14
N MET A 19 -2.76 5.43 -9.06
CA MET A 19 -1.71 4.55 -8.55
C MET A 19 -1.28 3.51 -9.60
N ARG A 20 -2.19 3.04 -10.45
CA ARG A 20 -1.86 2.06 -11.51
C ARG A 20 -0.85 2.58 -12.51
N LYS A 21 -0.83 3.89 -12.77
CA LYS A 21 0.21 4.52 -13.61
C LYS A 21 1.59 4.42 -12.97
N ILE A 22 1.66 4.64 -11.65
CA ILE A 22 2.90 4.50 -10.89
C ILE A 22 3.37 3.05 -10.93
N LEU A 23 2.48 2.10 -10.61
CA LEU A 23 2.80 0.67 -10.66
C LEU A 23 3.32 0.24 -12.04
N SER A 24 2.60 0.61 -13.11
CA SER A 24 3.00 0.28 -14.49
C SER A 24 4.33 0.92 -14.92
N GLY A 25 4.72 2.03 -14.28
CA GLY A 25 6.01 2.69 -14.52
C GLY A 25 7.18 2.01 -13.81
N VAL A 26 6.91 1.30 -12.70
CA VAL A 26 7.93 0.62 -11.88
C VAL A 26 8.18 -0.81 -12.34
N VAL A 27 7.13 -1.55 -12.68
CA VAL A 27 7.23 -2.97 -13.06
C VAL A 27 7.66 -3.16 -14.51
N ASP A 28 8.02 -4.39 -14.86
CA ASP A 28 8.33 -4.75 -16.23
C ASP A 28 7.13 -4.51 -17.14
N ARG A 29 7.40 -4.08 -18.35
CA ARG A 29 6.38 -3.71 -19.33
C ARG A 29 5.38 -4.85 -19.52
N ASP A 30 4.07 -4.52 -19.50
CA ASP A 30 2.95 -5.43 -19.74
C ASP A 30 2.89 -6.63 -18.76
N SER A 31 3.58 -6.54 -17.60
CA SER A 31 3.60 -7.61 -16.60
C SER A 31 2.57 -7.45 -15.48
N LEU A 32 1.95 -6.28 -15.32
CA LEU A 32 1.01 -6.00 -14.24
C LEU A 32 -0.31 -6.74 -14.46
N PHE A 33 -0.61 -7.69 -13.57
CA PHE A 33 -1.85 -8.47 -13.58
C PHE A 33 -2.63 -8.22 -12.30
N GLU A 34 -3.63 -7.33 -12.35
CA GLU A 34 -4.47 -6.97 -11.19
C GLU A 34 -5.46 -8.09 -10.87
N ILE A 35 -5.58 -8.42 -9.58
CA ILE A 35 -6.48 -9.45 -9.06
C ILE A 35 -7.64 -8.78 -8.32
N THR A 36 -8.85 -9.31 -8.51
CA THR A 36 -10.08 -8.86 -7.82
C THR A 36 -10.29 -7.33 -7.88
N PRO A 37 -10.24 -6.70 -9.06
CA PRO A 37 -10.32 -5.23 -9.17
C PRO A 37 -11.66 -4.63 -8.71
N TYR A 38 -12.71 -5.45 -8.61
CA TYR A 38 -14.06 -5.00 -8.24
C TYR A 38 -14.40 -5.22 -6.75
N PHE A 39 -13.55 -5.91 -5.99
CA PHE A 39 -13.70 -6.10 -4.54
C PHE A 39 -12.62 -5.33 -3.79
N GLY A 40 -12.96 -4.67 -2.67
CA GLY A 40 -12.01 -3.90 -1.89
C GLY A 40 -11.26 -2.87 -2.75
N ARG A 41 -11.99 -2.03 -3.48
CA ARG A 41 -11.45 -1.17 -4.55
C ARG A 41 -10.43 -0.13 -4.09
N GLY A 42 -10.44 0.22 -2.79
CA GLY A 42 -9.43 1.10 -2.20
C GLY A 42 -8.04 0.45 -2.04
N MET A 43 -7.94 -0.85 -2.33
CA MET A 43 -6.68 -1.58 -2.34
C MET A 43 -6.50 -2.29 -3.68
N ILE A 44 -5.41 -2.02 -4.37
CA ILE A 44 -4.97 -2.72 -5.57
C ILE A 44 -4.17 -3.92 -5.12
N THR A 45 -4.45 -5.11 -5.66
CA THR A 45 -3.62 -6.31 -5.50
C THR A 45 -3.29 -6.87 -6.86
N ALA A 46 -2.03 -7.13 -7.13
CA ALA A 46 -1.57 -7.55 -8.44
C ALA A 46 -0.35 -8.47 -8.35
N PHE A 47 -0.16 -9.33 -9.34
CA PHE A 47 1.13 -9.93 -9.64
C PHE A 47 1.81 -9.17 -10.77
N ALA A 48 3.12 -9.09 -10.71
CA ALA A 48 3.92 -8.43 -11.74
C ALA A 48 5.31 -9.07 -11.83
N ARG A 49 6.13 -8.54 -12.73
CA ARG A 49 7.56 -8.82 -12.77
C ARG A 49 8.36 -7.56 -12.51
N LEU A 50 9.42 -7.71 -11.75
CA LEU A 50 10.42 -6.65 -11.52
C LEU A 50 11.78 -7.20 -11.95
N ASN A 51 12.31 -6.66 -13.04
CA ASN A 51 13.55 -7.15 -13.66
C ASN A 51 13.52 -8.67 -13.93
N GLY A 52 12.38 -9.18 -14.41
CA GLY A 52 12.13 -10.60 -14.70
C GLY A 52 11.69 -11.46 -13.52
N PHE A 53 11.84 -10.99 -12.27
CA PHE A 53 11.43 -11.71 -11.07
C PHE A 53 9.95 -11.49 -10.75
N SER A 54 9.23 -12.57 -10.43
CA SER A 54 7.83 -12.49 -10.02
C SER A 54 7.70 -11.84 -8.64
N VAL A 55 6.79 -10.87 -8.52
CA VAL A 55 6.49 -10.17 -7.27
C VAL A 55 4.99 -10.03 -7.08
N GLY A 56 4.52 -10.10 -5.84
CA GLY A 56 3.19 -9.69 -5.44
C GLY A 56 3.20 -8.20 -5.09
N ILE A 57 2.22 -7.47 -5.59
CA ILE A 57 2.11 -6.03 -5.33
C ILE A 57 0.77 -5.74 -4.69
N PHE A 58 0.76 -4.94 -3.61
CA PHE A 58 -0.46 -4.27 -3.20
C PHE A 58 -0.20 -2.79 -2.91
N ALA A 59 -1.21 -1.97 -3.19
CA ALA A 59 -1.10 -0.53 -3.13
C ALA A 59 -2.45 0.11 -2.79
N ASN A 60 -2.45 1.24 -2.08
CA ASN A 60 -3.66 2.01 -1.88
C ASN A 60 -4.12 2.65 -3.20
N ASP A 61 -5.43 2.67 -3.45
CA ASP A 61 -6.04 3.47 -4.52
C ASP A 61 -6.70 4.72 -3.91
N PRO A 62 -6.07 5.90 -4.02
CA PRO A 62 -6.59 7.11 -3.39
C PRO A 62 -7.92 7.60 -3.99
N ASN A 63 -8.36 7.04 -5.12
CA ASN A 63 -9.66 7.36 -5.73
C ASN A 63 -10.84 6.75 -4.94
N PHE A 64 -10.58 5.82 -4.03
CA PHE A 64 -11.59 5.20 -3.17
C PHE A 64 -11.30 5.51 -1.71
N TYR A 65 -12.18 6.28 -1.07
CA TYR A 65 -12.06 6.68 0.34
C TYR A 65 -10.70 7.31 0.69
N ALA A 66 -10.10 8.04 -0.26
CA ALA A 66 -8.76 8.63 -0.17
C ALA A 66 -7.65 7.63 0.19
N GLY A 67 -7.83 6.35 -0.12
CA GLY A 67 -6.91 5.26 0.20
C GLY A 67 -7.14 4.61 1.56
N SER A 68 -8.14 5.04 2.36
CA SER A 68 -8.38 4.51 3.71
C SER A 68 -8.67 3.01 3.74
N MET A 69 -8.18 2.34 4.78
CA MET A 69 -8.42 0.92 5.00
C MET A 69 -9.88 0.68 5.40
N THR A 70 -10.61 -0.02 4.54
CA THR A 70 -11.96 -0.54 4.82
C THR A 70 -11.90 -2.03 5.19
N ALA A 71 -12.99 -2.59 5.71
CA ALA A 71 -13.07 -4.02 5.98
C ALA A 71 -12.81 -4.88 4.74
N ASP A 72 -13.33 -4.49 3.58
CA ASP A 72 -13.15 -5.22 2.32
C ASP A 72 -11.72 -5.07 1.78
N ASN A 73 -11.12 -3.88 1.93
CA ASN A 73 -9.70 -3.67 1.62
C ASN A 73 -8.82 -4.58 2.48
N ALA A 74 -9.07 -4.63 3.78
CA ALA A 74 -8.36 -5.46 4.73
C ALA A 74 -8.44 -6.95 4.36
N LYS A 75 -9.67 -7.49 4.18
CA LYS A 75 -9.88 -8.89 3.78
C LYS A 75 -9.17 -9.25 2.47
N LYS A 76 -9.22 -8.35 1.49
CA LYS A 76 -8.53 -8.52 0.21
C LYS A 76 -7.02 -8.61 0.41
N THR A 77 -6.47 -7.69 1.22
CA THR A 77 -5.03 -7.58 1.47
C THR A 77 -4.52 -8.77 2.27
N THR A 78 -5.22 -9.16 3.34
CA THR A 78 -4.89 -10.36 4.14
C THR A 78 -4.76 -11.58 3.24
N ARG A 79 -5.82 -11.87 2.45
CA ARG A 79 -5.83 -13.02 1.54
C ARG A 79 -4.71 -12.96 0.50
N PHE A 80 -4.37 -11.75 0.02
CA PHE A 80 -3.29 -11.58 -0.93
C PHE A 80 -1.91 -11.84 -0.32
N ILE A 81 -1.66 -11.32 0.90
CA ILE A 81 -0.43 -11.56 1.65
C ILE A 81 -0.25 -13.06 1.93
N GLU A 82 -1.30 -13.75 2.41
CA GLU A 82 -1.29 -15.19 2.64
C GLU A 82 -0.93 -15.97 1.37
N ASN A 83 -1.52 -15.61 0.23
CA ASN A 83 -1.19 -16.24 -1.04
C ASN A 83 0.28 -16.02 -1.42
N CYS A 84 0.79 -14.80 -1.32
CA CYS A 84 2.19 -14.51 -1.59
C CYS A 84 3.12 -15.33 -0.67
N ASN A 85 2.80 -15.39 0.63
CA ASN A 85 3.57 -16.14 1.60
C ASN A 85 3.56 -17.65 1.31
N ASN A 86 2.39 -18.21 1.00
CA ASN A 86 2.22 -19.65 0.71
C ASN A 86 2.95 -20.07 -0.56
N PHE A 87 3.06 -19.19 -1.55
CA PHE A 87 3.74 -19.48 -2.81
C PHE A 87 5.18 -18.93 -2.89
N ASN A 88 5.72 -18.43 -1.77
CA ASN A 88 7.06 -17.84 -1.69
C ASN A 88 7.28 -16.70 -2.70
N ILE A 89 6.27 -15.86 -2.91
CA ILE A 89 6.33 -14.70 -3.79
C ILE A 89 6.72 -13.47 -2.98
N PRO A 90 7.85 -12.80 -3.27
CA PRO A 90 8.24 -11.55 -2.62
C PRO A 90 7.15 -10.48 -2.76
N ILE A 91 7.01 -9.64 -1.73
CA ILE A 91 5.97 -8.62 -1.68
C ILE A 91 6.59 -7.23 -1.85
N LEU A 92 5.98 -6.43 -2.72
CA LEU A 92 6.27 -5.01 -2.91
C LEU A 92 5.02 -4.19 -2.64
N THR A 93 5.09 -3.24 -1.71
CA THR A 93 3.95 -2.40 -1.35
C THR A 93 4.16 -0.95 -1.71
N PHE A 94 3.07 -0.26 -2.10
CA PHE A 94 3.06 1.18 -2.35
C PHE A 94 2.03 1.83 -1.44
N VAL A 95 2.51 2.67 -0.52
CA VAL A 95 1.71 3.17 0.60
C VAL A 95 1.22 4.59 0.34
N ASP A 96 -0.10 4.77 0.33
CA ASP A 96 -0.80 6.05 0.50
C ASP A 96 -1.99 5.81 1.45
N GLU A 97 -1.69 5.42 2.70
CA GLU A 97 -2.64 4.97 3.72
C GLU A 97 -2.89 6.09 4.75
N PRO A 98 -4.04 6.78 4.70
CA PRO A 98 -4.37 7.80 5.70
C PRO A 98 -4.84 7.24 7.04
N GLY A 99 -5.16 5.94 7.11
CA GLY A 99 -5.68 5.27 8.28
C GLY A 99 -6.94 4.45 8.02
N PHE A 100 -7.53 3.89 9.06
CA PHE A 100 -8.81 3.19 8.96
C PHE A 100 -9.95 4.14 8.57
N LEU A 101 -10.86 3.64 7.72
CA LEU A 101 -12.12 4.34 7.52
C LEU A 101 -12.92 4.32 8.84
N ILE A 102 -13.38 5.49 9.27
CA ILE A 102 -14.17 5.68 10.50
C ILE A 102 -15.62 5.99 10.17
N GLY A 103 -16.50 5.73 11.12
CA GLY A 103 -17.93 6.04 11.06
C GLY A 103 -18.81 4.80 11.27
N PRO A 104 -20.13 5.00 11.47
CA PRO A 104 -21.05 3.93 11.85
C PRO A 104 -21.06 2.73 10.90
N GLU A 105 -20.96 2.96 9.61
CA GLU A 105 -20.90 1.88 8.61
C GLU A 105 -19.56 1.12 8.65
N ALA A 106 -18.45 1.80 8.87
CA ALA A 106 -17.14 1.17 9.02
C ALA A 106 -17.09 0.29 10.29
N GLU A 107 -17.68 0.77 11.38
CA GLU A 107 -17.79 0.02 12.65
C GLU A 107 -18.68 -1.21 12.51
N LYS A 108 -19.86 -1.10 11.86
CA LYS A 108 -20.72 -2.25 11.59
C LYS A 108 -20.03 -3.33 10.76
N ASN A 109 -19.17 -2.95 9.84
CA ASN A 109 -18.42 -3.86 8.98
C ASN A 109 -17.15 -4.40 9.63
N ALA A 110 -16.90 -4.09 10.91
CA ALA A 110 -15.74 -4.53 11.67
C ALA A 110 -14.39 -4.15 11.02
N GLY A 111 -14.28 -2.93 10.47
CA GLY A 111 -13.11 -2.47 9.74
C GLY A 111 -11.80 -2.56 10.53
N ILE A 112 -11.82 -2.18 11.81
CA ILE A 112 -10.65 -2.25 12.70
C ILE A 112 -10.25 -3.72 12.96
N LEU A 113 -11.21 -4.62 13.15
CA LEU A 113 -10.93 -6.04 13.39
C LEU A 113 -10.18 -6.66 12.20
N TYR A 114 -10.73 -6.54 10.99
CA TYR A 114 -10.10 -7.06 9.78
C TYR A 114 -8.78 -6.35 9.46
N GLY A 115 -8.70 -5.04 9.73
CA GLY A 115 -7.45 -4.31 9.55
C GLY A 115 -6.35 -4.77 10.50
N THR A 116 -6.69 -5.07 11.76
CA THR A 116 -5.73 -5.64 12.72
C THR A 116 -5.28 -7.04 12.30
N GLU A 117 -6.20 -7.87 11.78
CA GLU A 117 -5.86 -9.17 11.19
C GLU A 117 -4.86 -9.02 10.04
N THR A 118 -5.05 -8.02 9.17
CA THR A 118 -4.10 -7.74 8.09
C THR A 118 -2.71 -7.38 8.62
N VAL A 119 -2.64 -6.55 9.67
CA VAL A 119 -1.36 -6.17 10.30
C VAL A 119 -0.66 -7.41 10.88
N LEU A 120 -1.39 -8.29 11.56
CA LEU A 120 -0.84 -9.54 12.11
C LEU A 120 -0.35 -10.46 11.00
N THR A 121 -1.15 -10.64 9.94
CA THR A 121 -0.76 -11.45 8.78
C THR A 121 0.51 -10.91 8.11
N ALA A 122 0.63 -9.58 7.97
CA ALA A 122 1.85 -8.97 7.45
C ALA A 122 3.06 -9.25 8.35
N ALA A 123 2.89 -9.13 9.67
CA ALA A 123 3.96 -9.36 10.64
C ALA A 123 4.44 -10.82 10.70
N GLU A 124 3.58 -11.78 10.36
CA GLU A 124 3.90 -13.23 10.34
C GLU A 124 4.47 -13.70 9.00
N THR A 125 4.60 -12.81 8.02
CA THR A 125 5.09 -13.14 6.68
C THR A 125 6.56 -13.49 6.69
N THR A 126 6.96 -14.48 5.92
CA THR A 126 8.35 -14.96 5.82
C THR A 126 9.02 -14.63 4.49
N VAL A 127 8.27 -14.16 3.50
CA VAL A 127 8.82 -13.77 2.20
C VAL A 127 9.51 -12.40 2.26
N PRO A 128 10.48 -12.14 1.37
CA PRO A 128 11.10 -10.83 1.27
C PRO A 128 10.05 -9.73 1.02
N TRP A 129 10.25 -8.58 1.67
CA TRP A 129 9.31 -7.48 1.62
C TRP A 129 10.00 -6.15 1.34
N ALA A 130 9.44 -5.39 0.40
CA ALA A 130 9.84 -4.01 0.16
C ALA A 130 8.63 -3.09 0.23
N THR A 131 8.81 -1.91 0.81
CA THR A 131 7.74 -0.92 1.00
C THR A 131 8.18 0.41 0.41
N VAL A 132 7.36 0.99 -0.46
CA VAL A 132 7.55 2.32 -1.03
C VAL A 132 6.47 3.24 -0.48
N MET A 133 6.84 4.15 0.39
CA MET A 133 5.93 5.19 0.86
C MET A 133 5.77 6.25 -0.22
N ILE A 134 4.56 6.34 -0.79
CA ILE A 134 4.26 7.27 -1.89
C ILE A 134 3.85 8.62 -1.32
N ARG A 135 2.84 8.65 -0.45
CA ARG A 135 2.35 9.89 0.15
C ARG A 135 2.07 9.70 1.64
N LYS A 136 0.90 9.25 2.01
CA LYS A 136 0.47 9.10 3.41
C LYS A 136 0.86 7.72 3.95
N SER A 137 1.38 7.70 5.17
CA SER A 137 1.63 6.46 5.92
C SER A 137 1.32 6.73 7.38
N PHE A 138 0.01 6.66 7.74
CA PHE A 138 -0.46 7.08 9.06
C PHE A 138 -1.14 5.98 9.86
N GLY A 139 -0.84 5.97 11.15
CA GLY A 139 -1.51 5.15 12.15
C GLY A 139 -1.27 3.66 11.99
N VAL A 140 -2.09 2.87 12.69
CA VAL A 140 -1.97 1.41 12.74
C VAL A 140 -2.30 0.77 11.38
N ALA A 141 -3.21 1.35 10.59
CA ALA A 141 -3.56 0.82 9.27
C ALA A 141 -2.34 0.77 8.34
N ALA A 142 -1.46 1.76 8.41
CA ALA A 142 -0.24 1.78 7.63
C ALA A 142 0.70 0.61 7.98
N ALA A 143 0.67 0.10 9.22
CA ALA A 143 1.50 -1.05 9.61
C ALA A 143 1.25 -2.31 8.78
N ALA A 144 0.06 -2.47 8.19
CA ALA A 144 -0.25 -3.57 7.28
C ALA A 144 0.60 -3.58 6.00
N HIS A 145 1.26 -2.47 5.69
CA HIS A 145 2.13 -2.34 4.52
C HIS A 145 3.60 -2.70 4.79
N PHE A 146 3.91 -3.06 6.03
CA PHE A 146 5.28 -3.38 6.44
C PHE A 146 5.34 -4.83 6.96
N GLY A 147 6.17 -5.64 6.32
CA GLY A 147 6.48 -6.97 6.81
C GLY A 147 7.45 -6.95 8.00
N PRO A 148 7.92 -8.11 8.48
CA PRO A 148 8.77 -8.19 9.67
C PRO A 148 10.13 -7.47 9.53
N ASP A 149 10.70 -7.45 8.34
CA ASP A 149 11.99 -6.81 8.03
C ASP A 149 11.95 -6.20 6.61
N PRO A 150 11.15 -5.12 6.41
CA PRO A 150 10.94 -4.58 5.09
C PRO A 150 12.10 -3.68 4.65
N TYR A 151 12.47 -3.76 3.37
CA TYR A 151 13.28 -2.72 2.75
C TYR A 151 12.38 -1.51 2.46
N VAL A 152 12.63 -0.37 3.11
CA VAL A 152 11.74 0.79 3.04
C VAL A 152 12.36 1.90 2.19
N LEU A 153 11.58 2.37 1.21
CA LEU A 153 11.88 3.54 0.38
C LEU A 153 10.82 4.60 0.62
N ALA A 154 11.20 5.87 0.51
CA ALA A 154 10.29 7.00 0.60
C ALA A 154 10.34 7.84 -0.68
N TRP A 155 9.17 8.10 -1.25
CA TRP A 155 9.01 9.07 -2.32
C TRP A 155 9.19 10.49 -1.78
N PRO A 156 9.57 11.49 -2.60
CA PRO A 156 9.71 12.87 -2.11
C PRO A 156 8.44 13.45 -1.47
N SER A 157 7.26 12.94 -1.83
CA SER A 157 5.95 13.30 -1.29
C SER A 157 5.53 12.51 -0.05
N ALA A 158 6.37 11.59 0.44
CA ALA A 158 6.03 10.70 1.55
C ALA A 158 5.94 11.45 2.88
N GLU A 159 4.88 11.14 3.63
CA GLU A 159 4.61 11.66 4.97
C GLU A 159 4.25 10.50 5.89
N SER A 160 4.81 10.47 7.08
CA SER A 160 4.49 9.43 8.06
C SER A 160 4.19 10.03 9.42
N GLY A 161 3.37 9.34 10.22
CA GLY A 161 3.03 9.79 11.57
C GLY A 161 2.05 8.85 12.25
N LEU A 162 1.87 9.07 13.57
CA LEU A 162 0.90 8.31 14.37
C LEU A 162 -0.55 8.66 14.01
N SER A 163 -0.79 9.88 13.55
CA SER A 163 -2.09 10.30 13.03
C SER A 163 -1.93 11.52 12.12
N LEU A 164 -2.98 11.84 11.33
CA LEU A 164 -3.03 13.03 10.48
C LEU A 164 -2.86 14.36 11.26
N ILE A 165 -3.05 14.34 12.58
CA ILE A 165 -2.92 15.52 13.46
C ILE A 165 -1.47 15.69 13.95
N HIS A 166 -0.69 14.61 13.97
CA HIS A 166 0.70 14.59 14.39
C HIS A 166 1.60 14.33 13.19
N ILE A 167 1.81 15.37 12.37
CA ILE A 167 2.80 15.33 11.29
C ILE A 167 4.16 15.42 11.96
N SER A 168 4.85 14.28 12.11
CA SER A 168 6.28 14.29 12.38
C SER A 168 6.97 14.42 11.02
N GLU A 169 7.91 15.36 10.92
CA GLU A 169 8.80 15.40 9.76
C GLU A 169 9.47 14.03 9.60
N PRO A 170 9.58 13.51 8.36
CA PRO A 170 10.27 12.25 8.13
C PRO A 170 11.69 12.41 8.66
N THR A 171 12.03 11.68 9.70
CA THR A 171 13.41 11.48 10.11
C THR A 171 14.12 10.99 8.85
N ARG A 172 15.15 11.75 8.43
CA ARG A 172 15.95 11.49 7.24
C ARG A 172 16.42 10.03 7.24
N GLN A 173 15.66 9.13 6.69
CA GLN A 173 16.11 7.82 6.28
C GLN A 173 16.29 7.88 4.77
N LEU A 174 17.57 8.11 4.42
CA LEU A 174 18.19 7.86 3.11
C LEU A 174 17.30 8.10 1.88
N CYS A 175 17.30 9.36 1.42
CA CYS A 175 17.11 9.64 0.01
C CYS A 175 18.33 9.08 -0.73
N ILE A 176 18.15 8.00 -1.50
CA ILE A 176 19.08 7.57 -2.53
C ILE A 176 18.62 8.17 -3.85
#